data_e0936308c5c5ddc6db087102e82ca60c
#
_entry.id   e0936308c5c5ddc6db087102e82ca60c
#
_cell.length_a   1.000
_cell.length_b   1.000
_cell.length_c   1.000
_cell.angle_alpha   90.00
_cell.angle_beta   90.00
_cell.angle_gamma   90.00
#
_symmetry.space_group_name_H-M   'P 1'
#
loop_
_entity.id
_entity.type
_entity.pdbx_description
1 polymer ?
#
loop_
_entity_poly.entity_id
_entity_poly.type
_entity_poly.pdbx_seq_one_letter_code
_entity_poly.pdbx_strand_id
1 'polypeptide(L)'
;MIYTIGYGKEGQTFEIPKTYDVECINPNKIEKLRIKKYTVEEALNNPIGTKKLEEIIKPKDKIVIVTSDITRPMPSYKVLPNILKRLKKANAKIENISIIFALGSHRKHTEEEKIKLVGE
;
A
#
# COMPACT_ATOMS: atom_id res chain seq x y z
N MET A 1 -25.54 -1.11 28.49
CA MET A 1 -24.28 -0.39 28.09
C MET A 1 -24.27 -0.31 26.58
N ILE A 2 -23.96 0.88 26.03
CA ILE A 2 -23.96 1.11 24.57
C ILE A 2 -22.53 1.01 24.06
N TYR A 3 -22.32 0.24 23.00
CA TYR A 3 -21.04 0.04 22.34
C TYR A 3 -21.17 0.36 20.84
N THR A 4 -20.09 0.84 20.25
CA THR A 4 -20.02 1.11 18.81
C THR A 4 -18.79 0.41 18.24
N ILE A 5 -18.98 -0.40 17.21
CA ILE A 5 -17.91 -1.05 16.44
C ILE A 5 -17.89 -0.51 15.02
N GLY A 6 -16.71 -0.48 14.41
CA GLY A 6 -16.57 -0.07 13.01
C GLY A 6 -17.18 -1.09 12.05
N TYR A 7 -17.96 -0.61 11.09
CA TYR A 7 -18.52 -1.41 9.99
C TYR A 7 -18.42 -0.63 8.68
N GLY A 8 -17.50 -1.05 7.83
CA GLY A 8 -17.20 -0.32 6.60
C GLY A 8 -16.65 1.08 6.88
N LYS A 9 -17.39 2.12 6.49
CA LYS A 9 -17.03 3.54 6.72
C LYS A 9 -17.77 4.16 7.90
N GLU A 10 -18.67 3.42 8.52
CA GLU A 10 -19.56 3.88 9.58
C GLU A 10 -19.34 3.08 10.85
N GLY A 11 -20.01 3.50 11.93
CA GLY A 11 -20.07 2.76 13.17
C GLY A 11 -21.43 2.08 13.33
N GLN A 12 -21.42 0.84 13.81
CA GLN A 12 -22.63 0.16 14.25
C GLN A 12 -22.72 0.17 15.76
N THR A 13 -23.84 0.68 16.26
CA THR A 13 -24.10 0.80 17.70
C THR A 13 -25.07 -0.28 18.15
N PHE A 14 -24.77 -0.91 19.27
CA PHE A 14 -25.60 -1.93 19.89
C PHE A 14 -25.58 -1.80 21.41
N GLU A 15 -26.59 -2.33 22.05
CA GLU A 15 -26.71 -2.31 23.50
C GLU A 15 -26.52 -3.70 24.08
N ILE A 16 -25.68 -3.80 25.12
CA ILE A 16 -25.49 -5.02 25.90
C ILE A 16 -26.14 -4.81 27.27
N PRO A 17 -27.01 -5.73 27.73
CA PRO A 17 -27.61 -5.67 29.05
C PRO A 17 -26.56 -5.56 30.15
N LYS A 18 -26.83 -4.79 31.19
CA LYS A 18 -25.88 -4.60 32.31
C LYS A 18 -25.59 -5.88 33.13
N THR A 19 -26.36 -6.94 32.90
CA THR A 19 -26.20 -8.25 33.54
C THR A 19 -25.00 -9.05 32.98
N TYR A 20 -24.44 -8.62 31.82
CA TYR A 20 -23.26 -9.22 31.23
C TYR A 20 -22.00 -8.50 31.72
N ASP A 21 -20.97 -9.28 32.04
CA ASP A 21 -19.63 -8.77 32.26
C ASP A 21 -18.96 -8.58 30.90
N VAL A 22 -18.49 -7.34 30.61
CA VAL A 22 -17.98 -6.97 29.28
C VAL A 22 -16.63 -6.31 29.43
N GLU A 23 -15.64 -6.94 28.84
CA GLU A 23 -14.29 -6.38 28.69
C GLU A 23 -14.06 -5.86 27.27
N CYS A 24 -13.67 -4.59 27.14
CA CYS A 24 -13.27 -4.00 25.85
C CYS A 24 -11.76 -4.15 25.64
N ILE A 25 -11.39 -5.04 24.75
CA ILE A 25 -9.98 -5.23 24.36
C ILE A 25 -9.65 -4.22 23.28
N ASN A 26 -8.79 -3.27 23.61
CA ASN A 26 -8.30 -2.28 22.68
C ASN A 26 -6.83 -2.56 22.32
N PRO A 27 -6.40 -2.24 21.09
CA PRO A 27 -4.98 -2.28 20.77
C PRO A 27 -4.20 -1.30 21.64
N ASN A 28 -2.96 -1.63 21.95
CA ASN A 28 -2.06 -0.70 22.62
C ASN A 28 -2.08 0.64 21.87
N LYS A 29 -2.19 1.75 22.60
CA LYS A 29 -2.00 3.07 22.00
C LYS A 29 -0.62 3.08 21.36
N ILE A 30 -0.59 3.02 20.05
CA ILE A 30 0.60 3.35 19.31
C ILE A 30 0.82 4.82 19.65
N GLU A 31 1.71 5.12 20.62
CA GLU A 31 2.30 6.43 20.69
C GLU A 31 2.65 6.73 19.25
N LYS A 32 2.16 7.88 18.73
CA LYS A 32 2.50 8.31 17.37
C LYS A 32 4.01 8.20 17.32
N LEU A 33 4.47 7.01 16.92
CA LEU A 33 5.87 6.81 16.64
C LEU A 33 6.19 8.07 15.86
N ARG A 34 7.11 8.88 16.36
CA ARG A 34 7.74 9.90 15.54
C ARG A 34 8.41 9.11 14.42
N ILE A 35 7.57 8.63 13.51
CA ILE A 35 8.01 8.14 12.24
C ILE A 35 8.69 9.37 11.69
N LYS A 36 10.00 9.47 11.98
CA LYS A 36 10.88 10.27 11.17
C LYS A 36 10.37 9.97 9.79
N LYS A 37 9.93 10.98 9.11
CA LYS A 37 9.23 10.92 7.83
C LYS A 37 10.07 10.10 6.86
N TYR A 38 10.02 8.77 7.02
CA TYR A 38 10.66 7.83 6.10
C TYR A 38 9.86 7.97 4.83
N THR A 39 10.35 8.83 3.99
CA THR A 39 9.80 9.00 2.67
C THR A 39 10.16 7.73 1.88
N VAL A 40 9.33 7.39 0.91
CA VAL A 40 9.64 6.32 -0.05
C VAL A 40 11.04 6.53 -0.65
N GLU A 41 11.44 7.78 -0.85
CA GLU A 41 12.74 8.14 -1.39
C GLU A 41 13.90 7.77 -0.45
N GLU A 42 13.76 7.96 0.86
CA GLU A 42 14.76 7.54 1.84
C GLU A 42 14.90 6.02 1.89
N ALA A 43 13.78 5.29 1.83
CA ALA A 43 13.81 3.83 1.77
C ALA A 43 14.50 3.32 0.50
N LEU A 44 14.25 3.95 -0.64
CA LEU A 44 14.91 3.61 -1.91
C LEU A 44 16.39 3.98 -1.93
N ASN A 45 16.82 4.98 -1.14
CA ASN A 45 18.22 5.35 -0.99
C ASN A 45 19.00 4.42 -0.06
N ASN A 46 18.31 3.78 0.87
CA ASN A 46 18.90 2.94 1.91
C ASN A 46 18.27 1.53 1.90
N PRO A 47 18.37 0.76 0.80
CA PRO A 47 17.81 -0.57 0.74
C PRO A 47 18.50 -1.51 1.73
N ILE A 48 17.73 -2.46 2.29
CA ILE A 48 18.24 -3.43 3.26
C ILE A 48 18.71 -4.69 2.52
N GLY A 49 19.99 -5.04 2.68
CA GLY A 49 20.54 -6.29 2.15
C GLY A 49 20.66 -6.37 0.62
N THR A 50 20.49 -5.26 -0.09
CA THR A 50 20.58 -5.22 -1.56
C THR A 50 21.20 -3.90 -2.05
N LYS A 51 21.54 -3.84 -3.32
CA LYS A 51 21.96 -2.61 -4.01
C LYS A 51 20.75 -1.71 -4.27
N LYS A 52 21.01 -0.44 -4.59
CA LYS A 52 19.95 0.48 -5.01
C LYS A 52 19.33 0.02 -6.33
N LEU A 53 18.07 0.38 -6.55
CA LEU A 53 17.31 -0.04 -7.72
C LEU A 53 18.02 0.33 -9.04
N GLU A 54 18.55 1.54 -9.12
CA GLU A 54 19.30 2.03 -10.28
C GLU A 54 20.64 1.32 -10.52
N GLU A 55 21.17 0.60 -9.55
CA GLU A 55 22.41 -0.19 -9.68
C GLU A 55 22.13 -1.64 -10.11
N ILE A 56 20.89 -2.09 -9.96
CA ILE A 56 20.46 -3.45 -10.32
C ILE A 56 19.96 -3.48 -11.77
N ILE A 57 19.21 -2.46 -12.19
CA ILE A 57 18.49 -2.42 -13.45
C ILE A 57 19.41 -2.02 -14.61
N LYS A 58 19.24 -2.72 -15.73
CA LYS A 58 19.89 -2.43 -17.00
C LYS A 58 18.89 -1.84 -17.99
N PRO A 59 19.33 -1.01 -18.95
CA PRO A 59 18.44 -0.31 -19.89
C PRO A 59 17.53 -1.20 -20.76
N LYS A 60 17.92 -2.46 -20.95
CA LYS A 60 17.16 -3.43 -21.77
C LYS A 60 16.30 -4.40 -20.96
N ASP A 61 16.33 -4.29 -19.64
CA ASP A 61 15.56 -5.18 -18.77
C ASP A 61 14.05 -4.99 -18.98
N LYS A 62 13.32 -6.09 -18.97
CA LYS A 62 11.86 -6.10 -18.85
C LYS A 62 11.50 -6.09 -17.39
N ILE A 63 10.78 -5.07 -16.97
CA ILE A 63 10.48 -4.80 -15.57
C ILE A 63 9.00 -5.04 -15.33
N VAL A 64 8.69 -5.81 -14.31
CA VAL A 64 7.32 -6.02 -13.86
C VAL A 64 7.19 -5.50 -12.43
N ILE A 65 6.25 -4.57 -12.24
CA ILE A 65 5.88 -4.06 -10.92
C ILE A 65 4.60 -4.75 -10.51
N VAL A 66 4.67 -5.54 -9.44
CA VAL A 66 3.49 -6.22 -8.90
C VAL A 66 2.91 -5.39 -7.76
N THR A 67 1.63 -5.07 -7.84
CA THR A 67 0.91 -4.35 -6.79
C THR A 67 -0.34 -5.12 -6.36
N SER A 68 -0.87 -4.79 -5.20
CA SER A 68 -2.08 -5.41 -4.67
C SER A 68 -3.33 -4.97 -5.43
N ASP A 69 -4.41 -5.70 -5.23
CA ASP A 69 -5.73 -5.33 -5.72
C ASP A 69 -6.39 -4.23 -4.88
N ILE A 70 -7.55 -3.74 -5.34
CA ILE A 70 -8.27 -2.62 -4.71
C ILE A 70 -8.81 -2.94 -3.30
N THR A 71 -8.88 -4.21 -2.93
CA THR A 71 -9.35 -4.61 -1.59
C THR A 71 -8.26 -4.43 -0.52
N ARG A 72 -7.02 -4.17 -0.92
CA ARG A 72 -5.90 -3.97 0.00
C ARG A 72 -5.59 -2.48 0.18
N PRO A 73 -5.34 -2.01 1.40
CA PRO A 73 -5.08 -0.59 1.69
C PRO A 73 -3.63 -0.17 1.32
N MET A 74 -3.13 -0.60 0.16
CA MET A 74 -1.80 -0.24 -0.33
C MET A 74 -1.86 1.07 -1.13
N PRO A 75 -1.20 2.15 -0.70
CA PRO A 75 -1.21 3.42 -1.41
C PRO A 75 -0.20 3.41 -2.57
N SER A 76 -0.39 2.53 -3.55
CA SER A 76 0.54 2.36 -4.68
C SER A 76 0.75 3.64 -5.46
N TYR A 77 -0.29 4.48 -5.60
CA TYR A 77 -0.21 5.79 -6.25
C TYR A 77 0.78 6.77 -5.59
N LYS A 78 1.12 6.57 -4.29
CA LYS A 78 2.14 7.37 -3.59
C LYS A 78 3.56 6.80 -3.77
N VAL A 79 3.67 5.51 -4.00
CA VAL A 79 4.95 4.78 -4.08
C VAL A 79 5.48 4.74 -5.51
N LEU A 80 4.61 4.43 -6.46
CA LEU A 80 4.96 4.23 -7.87
C LEU A 80 5.72 5.40 -8.51
N PRO A 81 5.34 6.67 -8.31
CA PRO A 81 6.08 7.78 -8.90
C PRO A 81 7.56 7.79 -8.52
N ASN A 82 7.88 7.43 -7.26
CA ASN A 82 9.27 7.36 -6.80
C ASN A 82 10.02 6.20 -7.44
N ILE A 83 9.38 5.04 -7.57
CA ILE A 83 9.96 3.88 -8.25
C ILE A 83 10.21 4.22 -9.72
N LEU A 84 9.21 4.75 -10.44
CA LEU A 84 9.33 5.11 -11.85
C LEU A 84 10.44 6.15 -12.09
N LYS A 85 10.59 7.12 -11.19
CA LYS A 85 11.69 8.09 -11.21
C LYS A 85 13.06 7.39 -11.14
N ARG A 86 13.21 6.36 -10.30
CA ARG A 86 14.45 5.56 -10.20
C ARG A 86 14.70 4.72 -11.44
N LEU A 87 13.65 4.09 -11.98
CA LEU A 87 13.73 3.33 -13.23
C LEU A 87 14.18 4.22 -14.39
N LYS A 88 13.60 5.42 -14.51
CA LYS A 88 14.00 6.41 -15.50
C LYS A 88 15.47 6.84 -15.32
N LYS A 89 15.93 7.04 -14.09
CA LYS A 89 17.34 7.37 -13.78
C LYS A 89 18.29 6.23 -14.18
N ALA A 90 17.85 4.98 -14.12
CA ALA A 90 18.58 3.81 -14.61
C ALA A 90 18.49 3.62 -16.13
N ASN A 91 17.91 4.57 -16.86
CA ASN A 91 17.64 4.48 -18.31
C ASN A 91 16.75 3.30 -18.72
N ALA A 92 15.90 2.81 -17.82
CA ALA A 92 14.87 1.84 -18.18
C ALA A 92 13.88 2.47 -19.16
N LYS A 93 13.53 1.73 -20.21
CA LYS A 93 12.57 2.18 -21.20
C LYS A 93 11.15 1.93 -20.73
N ILE A 94 10.25 2.90 -20.90
CA ILE A 94 8.87 2.81 -20.42
C ILE A 94 8.10 1.65 -21.08
N GLU A 95 8.39 1.38 -22.34
CA GLU A 95 7.81 0.25 -23.08
C GLU A 95 8.18 -1.12 -22.50
N ASN A 96 9.21 -1.16 -21.66
CA ASN A 96 9.67 -2.37 -20.98
C ASN A 96 9.12 -2.50 -19.54
N ILE A 97 8.30 -1.55 -19.09
CA ILE A 97 7.74 -1.55 -17.73
C ILE A 97 6.27 -1.94 -17.80
N SER A 98 5.90 -2.95 -17.03
CA SER A 98 4.51 -3.41 -16.90
C SER A 98 4.09 -3.41 -15.45
N ILE A 99 2.82 -3.10 -15.18
CA ILE A 99 2.23 -3.19 -13.84
C ILE A 99 1.24 -4.34 -13.83
N ILE A 100 1.39 -5.25 -12.87
CA ILE A 100 0.47 -6.38 -12.66
C ILE A 100 -0.23 -6.20 -11.32
N PHE A 101 -1.56 -6.27 -11.35
CA PHE A 101 -2.40 -6.31 -10.15
C PHE A 101 -2.56 -7.74 -9.67
N ALA A 102 -2.14 -8.03 -8.45
CA ALA A 102 -2.23 -9.36 -7.84
C ALA A 102 -3.65 -9.62 -7.37
N LEU A 103 -4.54 -10.00 -8.28
CA LEU A 103 -5.98 -10.16 -8.03
C LEU A 103 -6.32 -11.42 -7.20
N GLY A 104 -5.47 -12.44 -7.25
CA GLY A 104 -5.81 -13.74 -6.67
C GLY A 104 -7.08 -14.31 -7.29
N SER A 105 -8.09 -14.61 -6.47
CA SER A 105 -9.42 -15.08 -6.88
C SER A 105 -10.43 -13.95 -7.15
N HIS A 106 -10.03 -12.70 -6.99
CA HIS A 106 -10.91 -11.57 -7.20
C HIS A 106 -11.15 -11.28 -8.68
N ARG A 107 -12.25 -10.58 -8.99
CA ARG A 107 -12.54 -10.14 -10.35
C ARG A 107 -11.50 -9.16 -10.89
N LYS A 108 -11.47 -9.00 -12.18
CA LYS A 108 -10.67 -7.96 -12.84
C LYS A 108 -11.11 -6.57 -12.38
N HIS A 109 -10.14 -5.66 -12.26
CA HIS A 109 -10.41 -4.25 -11.99
C HIS A 109 -11.01 -3.54 -13.19
N THR A 110 -11.86 -2.55 -12.95
CA THR A 110 -12.24 -1.54 -13.95
C THR A 110 -11.07 -0.58 -14.19
N GLU A 111 -11.12 0.20 -15.27
CA GLU A 111 -10.07 1.20 -15.53
C GLU A 111 -10.01 2.26 -14.42
N GLU A 112 -11.17 2.69 -13.92
CA GLU A 112 -11.26 3.63 -12.79
C GLU A 112 -10.59 3.09 -11.52
N GLU A 113 -10.79 1.80 -11.23
CA GLU A 113 -10.14 1.14 -10.10
C GLU A 113 -8.62 1.07 -10.27
N LYS A 114 -8.14 0.81 -11.49
CA LYS A 114 -6.71 0.83 -11.79
C LYS A 114 -6.11 2.21 -11.57
N ILE A 115 -6.73 3.26 -12.11
CA ILE A 115 -6.31 4.65 -11.92
C ILE A 115 -6.28 5.00 -10.43
N LYS A 116 -7.32 4.61 -9.68
CA LYS A 116 -7.36 4.84 -8.24
C LYS A 116 -6.21 4.18 -7.48
N LEU A 117 -5.77 3.00 -7.93
CA LEU A 117 -4.69 2.26 -7.29
C LEU A 117 -3.30 2.82 -7.61
N VAL A 118 -3.05 3.14 -8.87
CA VAL A 118 -1.69 3.46 -9.35
C VAL A 118 -1.49 4.94 -9.68
N GLY A 119 -2.54 5.72 -9.77
CA GLY A 119 -2.55 7.11 -10.25
C GLY A 119 -2.78 7.18 -11.76
N GLU A 120 -2.82 8.40 -12.26
CA GLU A 120 -2.90 8.71 -13.71
C GLU A 120 -1.53 8.62 -14.39
#